data_37bf74e554dadbbada8308681f5af317
#
_entry.id   37bf74e554dadbbada8308681f5af317
#
_cell.length_a   1.000
_cell.length_b   1.000
_cell.length_c   1.000
_cell.angle_alpha   90.00
_cell.angle_beta   90.00
_cell.angle_gamma   90.00
#
_symmetry.space_group_name_H-M   'P 1'
#
loop_
_entity.id
_entity.type
_entity.pdbx_description
1 polymer ?
#
loop_
_entity_poly.entity_id
_entity_poly.type
_entity_poly.pdbx_seq_one_letter_code
_entity_poly.pdbx_strand_id
1 'polypeptide(L)'
;MATSFDEYAGAYDQWFIENSNVLASEVALVAATLKDAPRPILSVGCGSGLFEDIMRREYDIDVTDGVEPSTGMAEIARKRGMDVVIAIGEEFDYPAGKYGTVIFNGSPSYITDLRGIVAKVYDALPAGGRIILVDVPKESTYGIMYNLAKALGTWDH
;
A
#
# COMPACT_ATOMS: atom_id res chain seq x y z
N MET A 1 -17.95 -2.41 4.35
CA MET A 1 -18.40 -1.21 3.59
C MET A 1 -17.82 -1.35 2.19
N ALA A 2 -18.63 -1.30 1.13
CA ALA A 2 -18.09 -1.36 -0.24
C ALA A 2 -17.24 -0.11 -0.49
N THR A 3 -16.02 -0.30 -0.92
CA THR A 3 -15.12 0.79 -1.31
C THR A 3 -15.25 1.05 -2.81
N SER A 4 -14.87 2.23 -3.30
CA SER A 4 -14.81 2.50 -4.75
C SER A 4 -13.90 1.50 -5.50
N PHE A 5 -12.98 0.86 -4.81
CA PHE A 5 -12.06 -0.14 -5.37
C PHE A 5 -12.69 -1.54 -5.57
N ASP A 6 -13.85 -1.83 -4.96
CA ASP A 6 -14.50 -3.14 -5.15
C ASP A 6 -14.98 -3.33 -6.61
N GLU A 7 -15.44 -2.24 -7.25
CA GLU A 7 -15.90 -2.26 -8.64
C GLU A 7 -14.76 -2.26 -9.66
N TYR A 8 -13.57 -1.77 -9.28
CA TYR A 8 -12.45 -1.55 -10.19
C TYR A 8 -11.22 -2.42 -9.91
N ALA A 9 -11.33 -3.39 -9.00
CA ALA A 9 -10.18 -4.19 -8.57
C ALA A 9 -9.37 -4.81 -9.73
N GLY A 10 -10.06 -5.34 -10.76
CA GLY A 10 -9.40 -5.89 -11.94
C GLY A 10 -8.84 -4.83 -12.89
N ALA A 11 -9.52 -3.68 -13.01
CA ALA A 11 -9.10 -2.58 -13.87
C ALA A 11 -7.88 -1.86 -13.32
N TYR A 12 -7.71 -1.81 -11.99
CA TYR A 12 -6.55 -1.21 -11.33
C TYR A 12 -5.25 -1.90 -11.73
N ASP A 13 -5.19 -3.22 -11.63
CA ASP A 13 -4.01 -3.99 -12.05
C ASP A 13 -3.77 -3.86 -13.54
N GLN A 14 -4.82 -3.88 -14.35
CA GLN A 14 -4.72 -3.76 -15.80
C GLN A 14 -4.06 -2.45 -16.21
N TRP A 15 -4.42 -1.34 -15.56
CA TRP A 15 -3.79 -0.05 -15.81
C TRP A 15 -2.28 -0.08 -15.57
N PHE A 16 -1.83 -0.68 -14.45
CA PHE A 16 -0.40 -0.82 -14.16
C PHE A 16 0.31 -1.73 -15.16
N ILE A 17 -0.32 -2.82 -15.57
CA ILE A 17 0.25 -3.75 -16.57
C ILE A 17 0.41 -3.04 -17.92
N GLU A 18 -0.56 -2.26 -18.34
CA GLU A 18 -0.51 -1.45 -19.57
C GLU A 18 0.52 -0.32 -19.48
N ASN A 19 0.76 0.21 -18.28
CA ASN A 19 1.77 1.24 -17.99
C ASN A 19 3.01 0.63 -17.29
N SER A 20 3.56 -0.43 -17.87
CA SER A 20 4.61 -1.26 -17.26
C SER A 20 5.86 -0.48 -16.82
N ASN A 21 6.23 0.60 -17.51
CA ASN A 21 7.35 1.46 -17.10
C ASN A 21 7.06 2.21 -15.79
N VAL A 22 5.81 2.63 -15.58
CA VAL A 22 5.39 3.26 -14.31
C VAL A 22 5.43 2.22 -13.21
N LEU A 23 4.80 1.06 -13.44
CA LEU A 23 4.83 -0.05 -12.49
C LEU A 23 6.25 -0.43 -12.07
N ALA A 24 7.15 -0.63 -13.05
CA ALA A 24 8.53 -1.01 -12.78
C ALA A 24 9.28 0.06 -11.95
N SER A 25 9.05 1.34 -12.24
CA SER A 25 9.69 2.44 -11.52
C SER A 25 9.19 2.53 -10.08
N GLU A 26 7.88 2.39 -9.87
CA GLU A 26 7.29 2.45 -8.53
C GLU A 26 7.67 1.22 -7.70
N VAL A 27 7.64 0.02 -8.27
CA VAL A 27 8.08 -1.21 -7.59
C VAL A 27 9.56 -1.10 -7.20
N ALA A 28 10.43 -0.60 -8.11
CA ALA A 28 11.84 -0.42 -7.80
C ALA A 28 12.07 0.57 -6.63
N LEU A 29 11.28 1.66 -6.58
CA LEU A 29 11.33 2.61 -5.48
C LEU A 29 10.94 1.95 -4.16
N VAL A 30 9.82 1.24 -4.13
CA VAL A 30 9.33 0.54 -2.93
C VAL A 30 10.34 -0.53 -2.50
N ALA A 31 10.83 -1.35 -3.43
CA ALA A 31 11.83 -2.37 -3.16
C ALA A 31 13.13 -1.79 -2.56
N ALA A 32 13.59 -0.64 -3.06
CA ALA A 32 14.76 0.04 -2.51
C ALA A 32 14.57 0.46 -1.04
N THR A 33 13.36 0.88 -0.65
CA THR A 33 13.05 1.24 0.75
C THR A 33 12.99 0.03 1.67
N LEU A 34 12.63 -1.14 1.12
CA LEU A 34 12.41 -2.38 1.87
C LEU A 34 13.62 -3.32 1.89
N LYS A 35 14.66 -3.06 1.10
CA LYS A 35 15.81 -3.96 0.94
C LYS A 35 16.43 -4.41 2.27
N ASP A 36 16.66 -3.46 3.19
CA ASP A 36 17.25 -3.70 4.50
C ASP A 36 16.25 -3.46 5.65
N ALA A 37 14.97 -3.55 5.36
CA ALA A 37 13.92 -3.33 6.33
C ALA A 37 13.78 -4.54 7.27
N PRO A 38 13.61 -4.31 8.59
CA PRO A 38 13.34 -5.39 9.54
C PRO A 38 12.12 -6.22 9.16
N ARG A 39 12.22 -7.53 9.30
CA ARG A 39 11.15 -8.51 8.97
C ARG A 39 10.43 -8.97 10.25
N PRO A 40 9.18 -9.48 10.17
CA PRO A 40 8.29 -9.49 9.00
C PRO A 40 7.78 -8.10 8.62
N ILE A 41 7.27 -7.96 7.38
CA ILE A 41 6.72 -6.71 6.85
C ILE A 41 5.20 -6.85 6.73
N LEU A 42 4.46 -5.84 7.21
CA LEU A 42 3.03 -5.68 7.00
C LEU A 42 2.78 -4.58 5.96
N SER A 43 1.96 -4.86 4.96
CA SER A 43 1.47 -3.86 4.00
C SER A 43 0.05 -3.41 4.35
N VAL A 44 -0.13 -2.11 4.60
CA VAL A 44 -1.42 -1.51 4.96
C VAL A 44 -2.00 -0.76 3.76
N GLY A 45 -3.19 -1.17 3.32
CA GLY A 45 -3.76 -0.81 2.04
C GLY A 45 -3.01 -1.53 0.91
N CYS A 46 -2.83 -2.86 1.05
CA CYS A 46 -2.04 -3.65 0.09
C CYS A 46 -2.71 -3.80 -1.28
N GLY A 47 -3.96 -3.37 -1.42
CA GLY A 47 -4.72 -3.49 -2.66
C GLY A 47 -4.79 -4.94 -3.15
N SER A 48 -4.54 -5.13 -4.43
CA SER A 48 -4.50 -6.46 -5.07
C SER A 48 -3.24 -7.28 -4.75
N GLY A 49 -2.27 -6.73 -4.03
CA GLY A 49 -0.98 -7.38 -3.77
C GLY A 49 -0.06 -7.45 -5.01
N LEU A 50 -0.32 -6.64 -6.05
CA LEU A 50 0.48 -6.65 -7.28
C LEU A 50 1.94 -6.28 -7.01
N PHE A 51 2.18 -5.24 -6.22
CA PHE A 51 3.53 -4.77 -5.86
C PHE A 51 4.27 -5.82 -5.03
N GLU A 52 3.61 -6.41 -4.04
CA GLU A 52 4.16 -7.43 -3.17
C GLU A 52 4.54 -8.70 -3.95
N ASP A 53 3.70 -9.11 -4.91
CA ASP A 53 3.98 -10.25 -5.78
C ASP A 53 5.20 -10.01 -6.68
N ILE A 54 5.32 -8.82 -7.27
CA ILE A 54 6.49 -8.47 -8.10
C ILE A 54 7.75 -8.36 -7.22
N MET A 55 7.67 -7.71 -6.04
CA MET A 55 8.80 -7.59 -5.13
C MET A 55 9.32 -8.96 -4.68
N ARG A 56 8.43 -9.91 -4.41
CA ARG A 56 8.81 -11.28 -4.09
C ARG A 56 9.54 -11.97 -5.24
N ARG A 57 9.03 -11.85 -6.48
CA ARG A 57 9.58 -12.55 -7.65
C ARG A 57 10.86 -11.95 -8.18
N GLU A 58 10.99 -10.61 -8.13
CA GLU A 58 12.08 -9.92 -8.84
C GLU A 58 13.15 -9.35 -7.91
N TYR A 59 12.80 -9.10 -6.63
CA TYR A 59 13.69 -8.46 -5.67
C TYR A 59 14.01 -9.31 -4.44
N ASP A 60 13.45 -10.52 -4.33
CA ASP A 60 13.57 -11.39 -3.15
C ASP A 60 13.10 -10.68 -1.85
N ILE A 61 12.07 -9.86 -1.98
CA ILE A 61 11.45 -9.14 -0.87
C ILE A 61 10.08 -9.76 -0.59
N ASP A 62 9.97 -10.43 0.55
CA ASP A 62 8.74 -11.11 0.95
C ASP A 62 7.90 -10.22 1.86
N VAL A 63 6.69 -9.90 1.41
CA VAL A 63 5.65 -9.18 2.14
C VAL A 63 4.38 -10.01 2.03
N THR A 64 4.15 -10.85 3.04
CA THR A 64 3.05 -11.84 3.01
C THR A 64 1.80 -11.38 3.74
N ASP A 65 1.92 -10.47 4.70
CA ASP A 65 0.81 -10.02 5.53
C ASP A 65 0.29 -8.66 5.02
N GLY A 66 -1.02 -8.54 4.86
CA GLY A 66 -1.67 -7.32 4.39
C GLY A 66 -2.95 -6.95 5.15
N VAL A 67 -3.28 -5.66 5.11
CA VAL A 67 -4.57 -5.10 5.53
C VAL A 67 -5.16 -4.36 4.34
N GLU A 68 -6.41 -4.68 3.97
CA GLU A 68 -7.06 -4.09 2.81
C GLU A 68 -8.58 -3.99 3.04
N PRO A 69 -9.19 -2.79 2.94
CA PRO A 69 -10.62 -2.64 3.15
C PRO A 69 -11.50 -3.16 2.01
N SER A 70 -11.00 -3.19 0.77
CA SER A 70 -11.74 -3.72 -0.36
C SER A 70 -11.71 -5.25 -0.38
N THR A 71 -12.89 -5.87 -0.30
CA THR A 71 -13.03 -7.32 -0.38
C THR A 71 -12.52 -7.85 -1.72
N GLY A 72 -12.84 -7.16 -2.83
CA GLY A 72 -12.42 -7.55 -4.16
C GLY A 72 -10.90 -7.53 -4.34
N MET A 73 -10.24 -6.47 -3.85
CA MET A 73 -8.78 -6.36 -3.84
C MET A 73 -8.14 -7.43 -2.96
N ALA A 74 -8.64 -7.61 -1.72
CA ALA A 74 -8.13 -8.60 -0.78
C ALA A 74 -8.20 -10.04 -1.33
N GLU A 75 -9.26 -10.38 -2.08
CA GLU A 75 -9.37 -11.69 -2.73
C GLU A 75 -8.30 -11.90 -3.82
N ILE A 76 -7.97 -10.85 -4.58
CA ILE A 76 -6.89 -10.92 -5.58
C ILE A 76 -5.54 -11.08 -4.88
N ALA A 77 -5.28 -10.32 -3.82
CA ALA A 77 -4.04 -10.42 -3.05
C ALA A 77 -3.86 -11.81 -2.42
N ARG A 78 -4.94 -12.41 -1.91
CA ARG A 78 -4.91 -13.79 -1.38
C ARG A 78 -4.58 -14.83 -2.46
N LYS A 79 -5.09 -14.65 -3.69
CA LYS A 79 -4.72 -15.51 -4.83
C LYS A 79 -3.24 -15.39 -5.21
N ARG A 80 -2.60 -14.26 -4.88
CA ARG A 80 -1.16 -14.02 -5.02
C ARG A 80 -0.36 -14.55 -3.82
N GLY A 81 -1.00 -15.17 -2.86
CA GLY A 81 -0.36 -15.83 -1.71
C GLY A 81 -0.17 -14.93 -0.49
N MET A 82 -0.86 -13.79 -0.42
CA MET A 82 -0.87 -12.95 0.78
C MET A 82 -1.90 -13.43 1.81
N ASP A 83 -1.59 -13.24 3.08
CA ASP A 83 -2.56 -13.33 4.19
C ASP A 83 -3.10 -11.93 4.47
N VAL A 84 -4.34 -11.67 4.04
CA VAL A 84 -4.93 -10.34 4.09
C VAL A 84 -6.10 -10.29 5.07
N VAL A 85 -6.04 -9.36 6.00
CA VAL A 85 -7.15 -9.00 6.87
C VAL A 85 -8.00 -7.92 6.19
N ILE A 86 -9.30 -8.16 6.07
CA ILE A 86 -10.23 -7.16 5.51
C ILE A 86 -10.59 -6.19 6.63
N ALA A 87 -9.97 -5.01 6.60
CA ALA A 87 -10.19 -3.92 7.55
C ALA A 87 -9.66 -2.60 6.99
N ILE A 88 -10.16 -1.48 7.50
CA ILE A 88 -9.46 -0.20 7.36
C ILE A 88 -8.26 -0.18 8.32
N GLY A 89 -7.19 0.51 7.94
CA GLY A 89 -5.97 0.57 8.73
C GLY A 89 -6.18 1.13 10.14
N GLU A 90 -7.12 2.07 10.30
CA GLU A 90 -7.46 2.67 11.59
C GLU A 90 -8.09 1.70 12.59
N GLU A 91 -8.81 0.67 12.09
CA GLU A 91 -9.50 -0.35 12.90
C GLU A 91 -8.66 -1.60 13.10
N PHE A 92 -7.60 -1.79 12.32
CA PHE A 92 -6.72 -2.95 12.47
C PHE A 92 -6.00 -2.89 13.82
N ASP A 93 -6.00 -4.03 14.49
CA ASP A 93 -5.30 -4.20 15.76
C ASP A 93 -3.85 -4.65 15.47
N TYR A 94 -2.89 -3.73 15.53
CA TYR A 94 -1.50 -3.99 15.24
C TYR A 94 -0.86 -4.83 16.35
N PRO A 95 -0.50 -6.11 16.09
CA PRO A 95 0.04 -6.98 17.14
C PRO A 95 1.42 -6.48 17.60
N ALA A 96 1.56 -6.23 18.90
CA ALA A 96 2.82 -5.74 19.47
C ALA A 96 4.00 -6.68 19.19
N GLY A 97 5.06 -6.14 18.62
CA GLY A 97 6.30 -6.86 18.32
C GLY A 97 6.22 -7.89 17.18
N LYS A 98 5.06 -8.07 16.53
CA LYS A 98 4.92 -9.05 15.44
C LYS A 98 5.68 -8.60 14.18
N TYR A 99 5.57 -7.35 13.81
CA TYR A 99 6.16 -6.83 12.57
C TYR A 99 7.41 -6.01 12.86
N GLY A 100 8.45 -6.20 12.06
CA GLY A 100 9.63 -5.34 12.07
C GLY A 100 9.44 -4.08 11.25
N THR A 101 8.58 -4.14 10.23
CA THR A 101 8.28 -2.99 9.36
C THR A 101 6.79 -2.97 9.00
N VAL A 102 6.23 -1.76 8.96
CA VAL A 102 4.90 -1.50 8.41
C VAL A 102 5.03 -0.51 7.27
N ILE A 103 4.54 -0.89 6.09
CA ILE A 103 4.55 -0.03 4.90
C ILE A 103 3.13 0.38 4.49
N PHE A 104 2.99 1.63 4.10
CA PHE A 104 1.82 2.23 3.47
C PHE A 104 2.24 2.67 2.07
N ASN A 105 1.88 1.91 1.05
CA ASN A 105 2.27 2.18 -0.34
C ASN A 105 1.05 2.63 -1.15
N GLY A 106 1.02 3.93 -1.52
CA GLY A 106 -0.10 4.54 -2.23
C GLY A 106 -1.39 4.64 -1.42
N SER A 107 -1.37 4.23 -0.15
CA SER A 107 -2.53 4.23 0.74
C SER A 107 -2.64 5.43 1.69
N PRO A 108 -1.58 6.20 2.02
CA PRO A 108 -1.67 7.28 3.00
C PRO A 108 -2.73 8.33 2.69
N SER A 109 -2.94 8.68 1.42
CA SER A 109 -3.93 9.68 0.99
C SER A 109 -5.38 9.24 1.17
N TYR A 110 -5.63 7.94 1.38
CA TYR A 110 -6.97 7.38 1.64
C TYR A 110 -7.27 7.19 3.14
N ILE A 111 -6.26 7.37 4.01
CA ILE A 111 -6.38 7.21 5.45
C ILE A 111 -6.88 8.52 6.07
N THR A 112 -7.99 8.46 6.80
CA THR A 112 -8.61 9.65 7.40
C THR A 112 -7.79 10.19 8.57
N ASP A 113 -7.30 9.30 9.45
CA ASP A 113 -6.44 9.64 10.59
C ASP A 113 -5.04 9.03 10.46
N LEU A 114 -4.28 9.50 9.47
CA LEU A 114 -2.92 9.02 9.24
C LEU A 114 -2.02 9.22 10.48
N ARG A 115 -2.23 10.30 11.24
CA ARG A 115 -1.45 10.57 12.44
C ARG A 115 -1.73 9.55 13.54
N GLY A 116 -3.01 9.24 13.76
CA GLY A 116 -3.43 8.25 14.76
C GLY A 116 -2.95 6.85 14.40
N ILE A 117 -3.03 6.46 13.13
CA ILE A 117 -2.55 5.14 12.70
C ILE A 117 -1.02 5.02 12.81
N VAL A 118 -0.27 6.06 12.45
CA VAL A 118 1.19 6.07 12.61
C VAL A 118 1.58 5.95 14.09
N ALA A 119 0.85 6.60 15.01
CA ALA A 119 1.09 6.45 16.44
C ALA A 119 0.81 5.02 16.93
N LYS A 120 -0.31 4.41 16.51
CA LYS A 120 -0.60 2.98 16.84
C LYS A 120 0.49 2.04 16.34
N VAL A 121 0.95 2.23 15.10
CA VAL A 121 2.01 1.42 14.50
C VAL A 121 3.33 1.62 15.26
N TYR A 122 3.67 2.86 15.61
CA TYR A 122 4.87 3.17 16.38
C TYR A 122 4.88 2.44 17.72
N ASP A 123 3.77 2.44 18.44
CA ASP A 123 3.64 1.76 19.73
C ASP A 123 3.69 0.23 19.60
N ALA A 124 3.29 -0.32 18.45
CA ALA A 124 3.30 -1.76 18.20
C ALA A 124 4.66 -2.29 17.70
N LEU A 125 5.49 -1.43 17.09
CA LEU A 125 6.77 -1.86 16.54
C LEU A 125 7.82 -2.13 17.61
N PRO A 126 8.69 -3.13 17.42
CA PRO A 126 9.85 -3.33 18.31
C PRO A 126 10.87 -2.22 18.11
N ALA A 127 11.81 -2.12 19.06
CA ALA A 127 12.96 -1.21 18.94
C ALA A 127 13.73 -1.48 17.63
N GLY A 128 13.98 -0.44 16.85
CA GLY A 128 14.58 -0.53 15.52
C GLY A 128 13.60 -0.87 14.39
N GLY A 129 12.31 -1.02 14.69
CA GLY A 129 11.26 -1.19 13.69
C GLY A 129 11.12 0.05 12.80
N ARG A 130 10.51 -0.12 11.62
CA ARG A 130 10.36 0.95 10.61
C ARG A 130 8.91 1.17 10.22
N ILE A 131 8.56 2.43 10.00
CA ILE A 131 7.34 2.85 9.32
C ILE A 131 7.76 3.47 7.99
N ILE A 132 7.18 3.00 6.89
CA ILE A 132 7.48 3.49 5.55
C ILE A 132 6.19 4.01 4.93
N LEU A 133 6.20 5.27 4.51
CA LEU A 133 5.09 5.91 3.81
C LEU A 133 5.55 6.23 2.38
N VAL A 134 4.86 5.69 1.40
CA VAL A 134 5.09 5.97 -0.03
C VAL A 134 3.81 6.55 -0.60
N ASP A 135 3.87 7.80 -1.03
CA ASP A 135 2.72 8.50 -1.62
C ASP A 135 3.20 9.70 -2.45
N VAL A 136 2.26 10.36 -3.13
CA VAL A 136 2.52 11.56 -3.93
C VAL A 136 2.36 12.82 -3.07
N PRO A 137 3.44 13.52 -2.69
CA PRO A 137 3.33 14.77 -1.94
C PRO A 137 2.57 15.83 -2.74
N LYS A 138 1.70 16.59 -2.08
CA LYS A 138 0.87 17.65 -2.72
C LYS A 138 1.70 18.69 -3.46
N GLU A 139 2.89 18.99 -2.95
CA GLU A 139 3.83 19.98 -3.48
C GLU A 139 4.74 19.42 -4.58
N SER A 140 4.67 18.12 -4.85
CA SER A 140 5.41 17.52 -5.96
C SER A 140 4.77 17.90 -7.30
N THR A 141 5.53 17.76 -8.39
CA THR A 141 5.00 17.98 -9.75
C THR A 141 3.73 17.17 -10.01
N TYR A 142 3.72 15.90 -9.61
CA TYR A 142 2.54 15.03 -9.73
C TYR A 142 1.39 15.50 -8.83
N GLY A 143 1.66 15.91 -7.60
CA GLY A 143 0.65 16.45 -6.70
C GLY A 143 0.00 17.72 -7.24
N ILE A 144 0.79 18.63 -7.82
CA ILE A 144 0.27 19.84 -8.49
C ILE A 144 -0.58 19.45 -9.71
N MET A 145 -0.13 18.52 -10.54
CA MET A 145 -0.90 18.02 -11.68
C MET A 145 -2.23 17.39 -11.25
N TYR A 146 -2.26 16.59 -10.21
CA TYR A 146 -3.49 16.00 -9.66
C TYR A 146 -4.45 17.06 -9.16
N ASN A 147 -3.96 18.05 -8.42
CA ASN A 147 -4.79 19.16 -7.95
C ASN A 147 -5.37 19.98 -9.11
N LEU A 148 -4.59 20.22 -10.16
CA LEU A 148 -5.06 20.91 -11.36
C LEU A 148 -6.12 20.08 -12.10
N ALA A 149 -5.87 18.80 -12.35
CA ALA A 149 -6.82 17.90 -13.00
C ALA A 149 -8.14 17.83 -12.24
N LYS A 150 -8.09 17.74 -10.90
CA LYS A 150 -9.28 17.77 -10.03
C LYS A 150 -10.03 19.08 -10.15
N ALA A 151 -9.33 20.22 -10.16
CA ALA A 151 -9.94 21.56 -10.31
C ALA A 151 -10.59 21.74 -11.68
N LEU A 152 -10.05 21.13 -12.73
CA LEU A 152 -10.59 21.17 -14.10
C LEU A 152 -11.67 20.11 -14.35
N GLY A 153 -11.96 19.24 -13.40
CA GLY A 153 -12.92 18.13 -13.56
C GLY A 153 -12.48 17.07 -14.56
N THR A 154 -11.18 16.98 -14.84
CA THR A 154 -10.59 15.98 -15.76
C THR A 154 -9.99 14.79 -15.01
N TRP A 155 -10.11 14.77 -13.68
CA TRP A 155 -9.70 13.65 -12.86
C TRP A 155 -10.83 12.63 -12.81
N ASP A 156 -10.64 11.49 -13.47
CA ASP A 156 -11.50 10.32 -13.34
C ASP A 156 -11.11 9.59 -12.04
N HIS A 157 -12.11 9.33 -11.21
CA HIS A 157 -12.01 8.79 -9.85
C HIS A 157 -11.54 7.35 -9.83
#